data_ce3cd5ee30645081b51831b2eda43db6
#
_entry.id   ce3cd5ee30645081b51831b2eda43db6
#
_cell.length_a   1.000
_cell.length_b   1.000
_cell.length_c   1.000
_cell.angle_alpha   90.00
_cell.angle_beta   90.00
_cell.angle_gamma   90.00
#
_symmetry.space_group_name_H-M   'P 1'
#
loop_
_entity.id
_entity.type
_entity.pdbx_description
1 polymer ?
#
loop_
_entity_poly.entity_id
_entity_poly.type
_entity_poly.pdbx_seq_one_letter_code
_entity_poly.pdbx_strand_id
1 'polypeptide(L)'
;RQFRDIEGRALEYVPIAKINQRTGKPIAKGWHARRLIVLEELYLQREKLADALPTHPWPDESGFTLAGERAKGRTIKTLRIPERTVRQLAEVAINYVTNLANHILTARDALELAVADKEGFQATNLRIPLAREMGFEGSRDLSTELSYLRDSCYIVIAMFSGIRDSETLSLKKGCIAHDKADDGIDLIWLHGTIFKTGIKPHKW
;
A
#
# COMPACT_ATOMS: atom_id res chain seq x y z
N ARG A 1 5.67 0.15 39.17
CA ARG A 1 7.11 0.49 39.21
C ARG A 1 7.23 2.01 39.20
N GLN A 2 8.01 2.58 40.10
CA GLN A 2 8.28 4.02 40.12
C GLN A 2 9.55 4.28 39.31
N PHE A 3 9.43 5.14 38.31
CA PHE A 3 10.60 5.72 37.65
C PHE A 3 11.18 6.80 38.57
N ARG A 4 12.49 6.94 38.57
CA ARG A 4 13.17 8.00 39.31
C ARG A 4 13.98 8.86 38.34
N ASP A 5 14.01 10.16 38.60
CA ASP A 5 14.87 11.09 37.88
C ASP A 5 16.36 10.90 38.25
N ILE A 6 17.23 11.70 37.64
CA ILE A 6 18.68 11.67 37.88
C ILE A 6 19.02 11.94 39.36
N GLU A 7 18.14 12.61 40.09
CA GLU A 7 18.31 12.94 41.51
C GLU A 7 17.64 11.89 42.41
N GLY A 8 17.14 10.80 41.87
CA GLY A 8 16.49 9.71 42.59
C GLY A 8 15.06 9.99 43.07
N ARG A 9 14.46 11.13 42.62
CA ARG A 9 13.08 11.47 42.94
C ARG A 9 12.13 10.57 42.13
N ALA A 10 11.05 10.11 42.76
CA ALA A 10 10.00 9.39 42.05
C ALA A 10 9.38 10.29 40.99
N LEU A 11 9.51 9.90 39.74
CA LEU A 11 8.77 10.55 38.66
C LEU A 11 7.30 10.15 38.78
N GLU A 12 6.40 11.12 38.75
CA GLU A 12 4.99 10.81 38.64
C GLU A 12 4.74 9.98 37.39
N TYR A 13 4.27 8.77 37.57
CA TYR A 13 3.87 7.90 36.48
C TYR A 13 2.62 8.48 35.84
N VAL A 14 2.77 9.08 34.66
CA VAL A 14 1.63 9.41 33.82
C VAL A 14 1.12 8.11 33.22
N PRO A 15 -0.02 7.58 33.67
CA PRO A 15 -0.53 6.32 33.14
C PRO A 15 -0.78 6.47 31.65
N ILE A 16 -0.22 5.57 30.86
CA ILE A 16 -0.53 5.51 29.44
C ILE A 16 -2.04 5.35 29.33
N ALA A 17 -2.71 6.33 28.72
CA ALA A 17 -4.15 6.33 28.60
C ALA A 17 -4.65 5.00 28.01
N LYS A 18 -5.41 4.24 28.78
CA LYS A 18 -5.98 2.95 28.34
C LYS A 18 -7.21 3.11 27.46
N ILE A 19 -7.78 4.31 27.45
CA ILE A 19 -9.01 4.66 26.74
C ILE A 19 -8.70 5.80 25.78
N ASN A 20 -9.14 5.67 24.54
CA ASN A 20 -9.08 6.76 23.57
C ASN A 20 -10.10 7.84 23.96
N GLN A 21 -9.63 9.00 24.36
CA GLN A 21 -10.47 10.11 24.85
C GLN A 21 -11.52 10.58 23.81
N ARG A 22 -11.22 10.45 22.52
CA ARG A 22 -12.13 10.87 21.45
C ARG A 22 -13.25 9.87 21.18
N THR A 23 -12.99 8.57 21.34
CA THR A 23 -13.94 7.50 20.96
C THR A 23 -14.51 6.77 22.16
N GLY A 24 -14.00 7.00 23.38
CA GLY A 24 -14.38 6.27 24.61
C GLY A 24 -14.03 4.77 24.59
N LYS A 25 -13.39 4.27 23.53
CA LYS A 25 -13.07 2.86 23.38
C LYS A 25 -11.69 2.52 23.95
N PRO A 26 -11.46 1.29 24.43
CA PRO A 26 -10.15 0.82 24.84
C PRO A 26 -9.13 0.94 23.69
N ILE A 27 -7.94 1.40 24.03
CA ILE A 27 -6.84 1.46 23.06
C ILE A 27 -6.29 0.04 22.87
N ALA A 28 -6.04 -0.34 21.61
CA ALA A 28 -5.53 -1.66 21.28
C ALA A 28 -4.15 -1.91 21.92
N LYS A 29 -3.93 -3.12 22.46
CA LYS A 29 -2.67 -3.52 23.10
C LYS A 29 -1.44 -3.27 22.23
N GLY A 30 -1.53 -3.55 20.92
CA GLY A 30 -0.44 -3.31 19.99
C GLY A 30 -0.07 -1.82 19.82
N TRP A 31 -1.00 -0.91 20.12
CA TRP A 31 -0.70 0.52 20.13
C TRP A 31 0.04 0.94 21.41
N HIS A 32 -0.31 0.32 22.56
CA HIS A 32 0.46 0.46 23.80
C HIS A 32 1.87 -0.10 23.64
N ALA A 33 2.00 -1.30 23.07
CA ALA A 33 3.29 -1.92 22.79
C ALA A 33 4.21 -0.99 21.97
N ARG A 34 3.70 -0.40 20.90
CA ARG A 34 4.49 0.54 20.06
C ARG A 34 5.02 1.74 20.83
N ARG A 35 4.23 2.29 21.75
CA ARG A 35 4.68 3.41 22.60
C ARG A 35 5.77 2.99 23.60
N LEU A 36 5.62 1.82 24.18
CA LEU A 36 6.62 1.28 25.10
C LEU A 36 7.94 0.97 24.38
N ILE A 37 7.86 0.42 23.16
CA ILE A 37 9.04 0.17 22.32
C ILE A 37 9.80 1.46 22.00
N VAL A 38 9.12 2.57 21.74
CA VAL A 38 9.80 3.85 21.49
C VAL A 38 10.69 4.27 22.66
N LEU A 39 10.23 4.08 23.91
CA LEU A 39 11.03 4.37 25.09
C LEU A 39 12.20 3.41 25.25
N GLU A 40 12.00 2.13 24.92
CA GLU A 40 13.06 1.14 24.89
C GLU A 40 14.14 1.47 23.86
N GLU A 41 13.74 1.85 22.65
CA GLU A 41 14.64 2.30 21.57
C GLU A 41 15.42 3.56 21.95
N LEU A 42 14.78 4.53 22.60
CA LEU A 42 15.47 5.71 23.12
C LEU A 42 16.57 5.34 24.14
N TYR A 43 16.30 4.39 25.01
CA TYR A 43 17.33 3.87 25.92
C TYR A 43 18.45 3.14 25.19
N LEU A 44 18.13 2.29 24.22
CA LEU A 44 19.13 1.54 23.44
C LEU A 44 20.06 2.46 22.66
N GLN A 45 19.56 3.62 22.25
CA GLN A 45 20.33 4.64 21.52
C GLN A 45 20.92 5.75 22.42
N ARG A 46 20.91 5.56 23.73
CA ARG A 46 21.33 6.58 24.72
C ARG A 46 22.71 7.19 24.47
N GLU A 47 23.65 6.42 23.90
CA GLU A 47 25.02 6.91 23.61
C GLU A 47 25.04 7.96 22.48
N LYS A 48 23.96 8.05 21.70
CA LYS A 48 23.82 8.99 20.59
C LYS A 48 22.96 10.22 20.92
N LEU A 49 22.38 10.24 22.12
CA LEU A 49 21.45 11.28 22.55
C LEU A 49 22.12 12.22 23.54
N ALA A 50 21.88 13.51 23.37
CA ALA A 50 22.39 14.53 24.31
C ALA A 50 21.72 14.45 25.68
N ASP A 51 20.45 14.03 25.72
CA ASP A 51 19.66 13.77 26.92
C ASP A 51 19.09 12.34 26.82
N ALA A 52 19.53 11.46 27.67
CA ALA A 52 19.25 10.04 27.57
C ALA A 52 18.63 9.48 28.86
N LEU A 53 17.83 8.45 28.71
CA LEU A 53 17.30 7.72 29.87
C LEU A 53 18.44 7.05 30.64
N PRO A 54 18.62 7.35 31.94
CA PRO A 54 19.76 6.83 32.73
C PRO A 54 19.70 5.34 32.99
N THR A 55 18.50 4.76 33.00
CA THR A 55 18.25 3.33 33.25
C THR A 55 17.29 2.76 32.26
N HIS A 56 17.42 1.44 32.00
CA HIS A 56 16.45 0.74 31.15
C HIS A 56 15.05 0.85 31.78
N PRO A 57 14.04 1.30 31.01
CA PRO A 57 12.70 1.55 31.57
C PRO A 57 12.03 0.32 32.16
N TRP A 58 12.38 -0.88 31.66
CA TRP A 58 11.89 -2.20 32.16
C TRP A 58 12.92 -3.31 31.87
N PRO A 59 13.92 -3.48 32.71
CA PRO A 59 15.07 -4.35 32.44
C PRO A 59 14.72 -5.83 32.28
N ASP A 60 13.63 -6.28 32.90
CA ASP A 60 13.27 -7.71 32.97
C ASP A 60 12.16 -8.12 31.99
N GLU A 61 11.60 -7.17 31.23
CA GLU A 61 10.44 -7.41 30.37
C GLU A 61 10.59 -6.63 29.08
N SER A 62 9.85 -7.01 28.05
CA SER A 62 9.75 -6.23 26.81
C SER A 62 8.51 -5.33 26.82
N GLY A 63 8.53 -4.24 26.02
CA GLY A 63 7.37 -3.40 25.82
C GLY A 63 6.12 -4.16 25.34
N PHE A 64 6.30 -5.26 24.62
CA PHE A 64 5.20 -6.15 24.22
C PHE A 64 4.58 -6.88 25.43
N THR A 65 5.40 -7.41 26.31
CA THR A 65 4.94 -8.12 27.52
C THR A 65 4.17 -7.17 28.44
N LEU A 66 4.71 -5.98 28.66
CA LEU A 66 4.08 -4.92 29.48
C LEU A 66 2.74 -4.45 28.90
N ALA A 67 2.61 -4.39 27.59
CA ALA A 67 1.33 -4.08 26.93
C ALA A 67 0.30 -5.21 27.04
N GLY A 68 0.68 -6.36 27.60
CA GLY A 68 -0.16 -7.56 27.66
C GLY A 68 -0.30 -8.26 26.31
N GLU A 69 0.58 -7.96 25.36
CA GLU A 69 0.77 -8.74 24.14
C GLU A 69 1.76 -9.86 24.48
N ARG A 70 1.25 -11.02 24.84
CA ARG A 70 2.12 -12.22 24.86
C ARG A 70 2.62 -12.43 23.43
N ALA A 71 3.86 -12.90 23.28
CA ALA A 71 4.46 -13.36 22.03
C ALA A 71 3.74 -14.63 21.48
N LYS A 72 2.42 -14.66 21.55
CA LYS A 72 1.61 -15.69 20.90
C LYS A 72 1.67 -15.40 19.40
N GLY A 73 2.02 -16.46 18.66
CA GLY A 73 2.09 -16.44 17.22
C GLY A 73 1.00 -15.57 16.62
N ARG A 74 1.38 -14.72 15.68
CA ARG A 74 0.48 -13.73 15.02
C ARG A 74 -0.83 -14.39 14.66
N THR A 75 -1.85 -14.14 15.46
CA THR A 75 -3.22 -14.48 15.05
C THR A 75 -3.45 -13.71 13.76
N ILE A 76 -3.71 -14.41 12.69
CA ILE A 76 -4.06 -13.78 11.40
C ILE A 76 -5.33 -12.97 11.66
N LYS A 77 -5.17 -11.64 11.83
CA LYS A 77 -6.30 -10.72 12.11
C LYS A 77 -7.06 -10.34 10.85
N THR A 78 -6.42 -10.52 9.69
CA THR A 78 -7.04 -10.24 8.40
C THR A 78 -7.76 -11.49 7.91
N LEU A 79 -9.06 -11.39 7.79
CA LEU A 79 -9.86 -12.45 7.21
C LEU A 79 -9.43 -12.67 5.75
N ARG A 80 -9.32 -13.94 5.38
CA ARG A 80 -9.06 -14.30 3.98
C ARG A 80 -10.28 -13.94 3.15
N ILE A 81 -10.07 -13.30 2.00
CA ILE A 81 -11.14 -13.03 1.04
C ILE A 81 -11.68 -14.38 0.54
N PRO A 82 -13.01 -14.59 0.53
CA PRO A 82 -13.60 -15.83 0.05
C PRO A 82 -13.14 -16.14 -1.39
N GLU A 83 -12.83 -17.40 -1.67
CA GLU A 83 -12.33 -17.83 -2.99
C GLU A 83 -13.27 -17.44 -4.14
N ARG A 84 -14.57 -17.57 -3.93
CA ARG A 84 -15.58 -17.15 -4.92
C ARG A 84 -15.41 -15.68 -5.32
N THR A 85 -15.20 -14.80 -4.34
CA THR A 85 -15.02 -13.36 -4.59
C THR A 85 -13.72 -13.11 -5.35
N VAL A 86 -12.62 -13.78 -4.97
CA VAL A 86 -11.34 -13.64 -5.65
C VAL A 86 -11.46 -14.12 -7.10
N ARG A 87 -12.14 -15.23 -7.35
CA ARG A 87 -12.35 -15.78 -8.71
C ARG A 87 -13.14 -14.80 -9.58
N GLN A 88 -14.28 -14.30 -9.10
CA GLN A 88 -15.09 -13.32 -9.84
C GLN A 88 -14.30 -12.05 -10.17
N LEU A 89 -13.55 -11.53 -9.19
CA LEU A 89 -12.70 -10.36 -9.39
C LEU A 89 -11.61 -10.60 -10.44
N ALA A 90 -10.97 -11.78 -10.41
CA ALA A 90 -9.95 -12.16 -11.38
C ALA A 90 -10.53 -12.29 -12.80
N GLU A 91 -11.68 -12.96 -12.95
CA GLU A 91 -12.37 -13.12 -14.23
C GLU A 91 -12.70 -11.76 -14.87
N VAL A 92 -13.26 -10.84 -14.10
CA VAL A 92 -13.57 -9.47 -14.57
C VAL A 92 -12.28 -8.73 -14.94
N ALA A 93 -11.28 -8.74 -14.07
CA ALA A 93 -10.02 -8.03 -14.31
C ALA A 93 -9.28 -8.56 -15.54
N ILE A 94 -9.21 -9.88 -15.72
CA ILE A 94 -8.62 -10.52 -16.90
C ILE A 94 -9.39 -10.11 -18.16
N ASN A 95 -10.72 -10.14 -18.12
CA ASN A 95 -11.53 -9.73 -19.27
C ASN A 95 -11.26 -8.28 -19.68
N TYR A 96 -11.18 -7.35 -18.73
CA TYR A 96 -10.82 -5.95 -19.04
C TYR A 96 -9.46 -5.87 -19.72
N VAL A 97 -8.45 -6.56 -19.21
CA VAL A 97 -7.08 -6.47 -19.73
C VAL A 97 -6.94 -7.16 -21.09
N THR A 98 -7.60 -8.30 -21.30
CA THR A 98 -7.43 -9.09 -22.54
C THR A 98 -8.38 -8.69 -23.66
N ASN A 99 -9.61 -8.34 -23.33
CA ASN A 99 -10.66 -8.13 -24.35
C ASN A 99 -11.06 -6.67 -24.53
N LEU A 100 -11.12 -5.89 -23.45
CA LEU A 100 -11.64 -4.53 -23.50
C LEU A 100 -10.54 -3.46 -23.63
N ALA A 101 -9.31 -3.76 -23.19
CA ALA A 101 -8.22 -2.76 -23.14
C ALA A 101 -7.98 -2.05 -24.44
N ASN A 102 -7.88 -2.80 -25.57
CA ASN A 102 -7.58 -2.20 -26.88
C ASN A 102 -8.66 -1.19 -27.30
N HIS A 103 -9.93 -1.54 -27.14
CA HIS A 103 -11.05 -0.66 -27.47
C HIS A 103 -11.03 0.62 -26.64
N ILE A 104 -10.90 0.48 -25.32
CA ILE A 104 -10.86 1.61 -24.37
C ILE A 104 -9.65 2.53 -24.64
N LEU A 105 -8.47 1.96 -24.88
CA LEU A 105 -7.26 2.75 -25.16
C LEU A 105 -7.34 3.45 -26.53
N THR A 106 -7.85 2.79 -27.55
CA THR A 106 -8.07 3.41 -28.88
C THR A 106 -9.02 4.59 -28.78
N ALA A 107 -10.11 4.45 -28.04
CA ALA A 107 -11.06 5.53 -27.82
C ALA A 107 -10.41 6.72 -27.07
N ARG A 108 -9.64 6.45 -26.03
CA ARG A 108 -8.88 7.48 -25.30
C ARG A 108 -7.95 8.24 -26.25
N ASP A 109 -7.13 7.52 -27.01
CA ASP A 109 -6.13 8.11 -27.89
C ASP A 109 -6.78 8.96 -29.00
N ALA A 110 -7.90 8.49 -29.55
CA ALA A 110 -8.68 9.26 -30.50
C ALA A 110 -9.25 10.55 -29.89
N LEU A 111 -9.79 10.49 -28.68
CA LEU A 111 -10.27 11.68 -27.97
C LEU A 111 -9.13 12.66 -27.66
N GLU A 112 -8.00 12.19 -27.18
CA GLU A 112 -6.83 13.02 -26.88
C GLU A 112 -6.32 13.71 -28.13
N LEU A 113 -6.24 13.01 -29.27
CA LEU A 113 -5.82 13.58 -30.55
C LEU A 113 -6.81 14.65 -31.06
N ALA A 114 -8.09 14.39 -30.96
CA ALA A 114 -9.12 15.31 -31.43
C ALA A 114 -9.19 16.64 -30.67
N VAL A 115 -8.68 16.65 -29.42
CA VAL A 115 -8.71 17.85 -28.56
C VAL A 115 -7.32 18.44 -28.30
N ALA A 116 -6.27 17.90 -28.91
CA ALA A 116 -4.88 18.29 -28.64
C ALA A 116 -4.61 19.81 -28.84
N ASP A 117 -5.32 20.43 -29.77
CA ASP A 117 -5.21 21.85 -30.13
C ASP A 117 -6.38 22.70 -29.60
N LYS A 118 -7.25 22.14 -28.75
CA LYS A 118 -8.47 22.78 -28.25
C LYS A 118 -8.49 22.90 -26.75
N GLU A 119 -9.04 24.01 -26.27
CA GLU A 119 -9.13 24.26 -24.81
C GLU A 119 -10.58 24.49 -24.35
N GLY A 120 -10.79 24.27 -23.05
CA GLY A 120 -12.02 24.62 -22.35
C GLY A 120 -13.26 23.98 -22.94
N PHE A 121 -14.25 24.83 -23.27
CA PHE A 121 -15.57 24.41 -23.75
C PHE A 121 -15.52 23.71 -25.11
N GLN A 122 -14.63 24.13 -26.01
CA GLN A 122 -14.50 23.51 -27.35
C GLN A 122 -14.03 22.04 -27.21
N ALA A 123 -13.03 21.78 -26.38
CA ALA A 123 -12.56 20.43 -26.12
C ALA A 123 -13.67 19.55 -25.53
N THR A 124 -14.47 20.08 -24.59
CA THR A 124 -15.58 19.35 -23.97
C THR A 124 -16.66 18.97 -24.96
N ASN A 125 -17.05 19.91 -25.84
CA ASN A 125 -18.09 19.70 -26.86
C ASN A 125 -17.70 18.63 -27.88
N LEU A 126 -16.40 18.46 -28.16
CA LEU A 126 -15.93 17.43 -29.08
C LEU A 126 -15.80 16.05 -28.41
N ARG A 127 -15.44 16.00 -27.14
CA ARG A 127 -15.25 14.74 -26.42
C ARG A 127 -16.53 13.91 -26.33
N ILE A 128 -17.69 14.55 -26.13
CA ILE A 128 -18.94 13.83 -25.92
C ILE A 128 -19.40 13.10 -27.18
N PRO A 129 -19.56 13.75 -28.35
CA PRO A 129 -20.01 13.06 -29.57
C PRO A 129 -18.99 12.00 -30.02
N LEU A 130 -17.68 12.29 -29.94
CA LEU A 130 -16.67 11.35 -30.36
C LEU A 130 -16.65 10.07 -29.45
N ALA A 131 -16.83 10.23 -28.15
CA ALA A 131 -16.95 9.07 -27.25
C ALA A 131 -18.19 8.22 -27.64
N ARG A 132 -19.30 8.85 -28.03
CA ARG A 132 -20.51 8.13 -28.50
C ARG A 132 -20.29 7.38 -29.80
N GLU A 133 -19.59 7.98 -30.74
CA GLU A 133 -19.21 7.32 -32.00
C GLU A 133 -18.37 6.05 -31.76
N MET A 134 -17.60 6.04 -30.65
CA MET A 134 -16.79 4.91 -30.25
C MET A 134 -17.51 3.93 -29.30
N GLY A 135 -18.83 4.09 -29.12
CA GLY A 135 -19.67 3.14 -28.40
C GLY A 135 -19.80 3.39 -26.91
N PHE A 136 -19.34 4.54 -26.39
CA PHE A 136 -19.51 4.95 -24.99
C PHE A 136 -20.71 5.90 -24.85
N GLU A 137 -21.33 5.96 -23.67
CA GLU A 137 -22.44 6.92 -23.44
C GLU A 137 -21.98 8.39 -23.54
N GLY A 138 -20.70 8.63 -23.29
CA GLY A 138 -20.04 9.92 -23.36
C GLY A 138 -18.63 9.89 -22.77
N SER A 139 -17.98 11.05 -22.72
CA SER A 139 -16.59 11.14 -22.23
C SER A 139 -16.41 10.73 -20.76
N ARG A 140 -17.46 10.89 -19.94
CA ARG A 140 -17.44 10.47 -18.53
C ARG A 140 -17.47 8.94 -18.41
N ASP A 141 -18.24 8.29 -19.24
CA ASP A 141 -18.31 6.83 -19.31
C ASP A 141 -16.95 6.25 -19.72
N LEU A 142 -16.35 6.75 -20.79
CA LEU A 142 -14.99 6.36 -21.18
C LEU A 142 -13.97 6.59 -20.05
N SER A 143 -14.08 7.68 -19.30
CA SER A 143 -13.21 7.94 -18.14
C SER A 143 -13.38 6.90 -17.03
N THR A 144 -14.62 6.43 -16.82
CA THR A 144 -14.93 5.35 -15.88
C THR A 144 -14.34 4.04 -16.35
N GLU A 145 -14.51 3.70 -17.62
CA GLU A 145 -13.93 2.49 -18.22
C GLU A 145 -12.39 2.48 -18.17
N LEU A 146 -11.74 3.62 -18.38
CA LEU A 146 -10.30 3.78 -18.20
C LEU A 146 -9.88 3.53 -16.73
N SER A 147 -10.69 3.97 -15.77
CA SER A 147 -10.44 3.71 -14.37
C SER A 147 -10.57 2.22 -14.04
N TYR A 148 -11.61 1.56 -14.56
CA TYR A 148 -11.77 0.11 -14.41
C TYR A 148 -10.65 -0.69 -15.07
N LEU A 149 -10.19 -0.27 -16.24
CA LEU A 149 -9.03 -0.88 -16.89
C LEU A 149 -7.76 -0.74 -16.06
N ARG A 150 -7.49 0.45 -15.52
CA ARG A 150 -6.34 0.69 -14.64
C ARG A 150 -6.41 -0.22 -13.40
N ASP A 151 -7.56 -0.27 -12.74
CA ASP A 151 -7.76 -1.05 -11.54
C ASP A 151 -7.67 -2.57 -11.85
N SER A 152 -8.14 -2.99 -13.03
CA SER A 152 -7.99 -4.35 -13.52
C SER A 152 -6.52 -4.72 -13.77
N CYS A 153 -5.74 -3.84 -14.38
CA CYS A 153 -4.29 -4.05 -14.54
C CYS A 153 -3.61 -4.19 -13.18
N TYR A 154 -3.96 -3.35 -12.21
CA TYR A 154 -3.43 -3.45 -10.85
C TYR A 154 -3.75 -4.82 -10.22
N ILE A 155 -5.01 -5.26 -10.31
CA ILE A 155 -5.47 -6.53 -9.75
C ILE A 155 -4.71 -7.70 -10.39
N VAL A 156 -4.59 -7.72 -11.72
CA VAL A 156 -3.87 -8.77 -12.46
C VAL A 156 -2.41 -8.82 -12.03
N ILE A 157 -1.72 -7.68 -12.01
CA ILE A 157 -0.32 -7.62 -11.58
C ILE A 157 -0.17 -8.11 -10.13
N ALA A 158 -0.98 -7.61 -9.20
CA ALA A 158 -0.90 -7.98 -7.79
C ALA A 158 -1.18 -9.48 -7.56
N MET A 159 -2.15 -10.04 -8.27
CA MET A 159 -2.53 -11.45 -8.12
C MET A 159 -1.49 -12.41 -8.68
N PHE A 160 -0.90 -12.11 -9.83
CA PHE A 160 0.01 -13.04 -10.51
C PHE A 160 1.47 -12.86 -10.13
N SER A 161 1.90 -11.65 -9.71
CA SER A 161 3.28 -11.41 -9.27
C SER A 161 3.46 -11.51 -7.75
N GLY A 162 2.38 -11.35 -6.96
CA GLY A 162 2.46 -11.29 -5.50
C GLY A 162 3.25 -10.10 -4.94
N ILE A 163 3.55 -9.10 -5.76
CA ILE A 163 4.26 -7.88 -5.34
C ILE A 163 3.40 -7.06 -4.37
N ARG A 164 4.04 -6.21 -3.57
CA ARG A 164 3.33 -5.38 -2.61
C ARG A 164 2.66 -4.19 -3.29
N ASP A 165 1.58 -3.70 -2.68
CA ASP A 165 0.83 -2.52 -3.13
C ASP A 165 1.75 -1.32 -3.47
N SER A 166 2.64 -0.94 -2.55
CA SER A 166 3.58 0.17 -2.78
C SER A 166 4.55 -0.08 -3.94
N GLU A 167 4.89 -1.33 -4.20
CA GLU A 167 5.77 -1.74 -5.29
C GLU A 167 5.02 -1.71 -6.62
N THR A 168 3.78 -2.22 -6.66
CA THR A 168 2.89 -2.13 -7.83
C THR A 168 2.65 -0.67 -8.25
N LEU A 169 2.34 0.20 -7.30
CA LEU A 169 2.10 1.63 -7.56
C LEU A 169 3.35 2.39 -8.02
N SER A 170 4.54 1.83 -7.83
CA SER A 170 5.81 2.42 -8.25
C SER A 170 6.29 1.98 -9.63
N LEU A 171 5.59 1.06 -10.28
CA LEU A 171 5.95 0.56 -11.60
C LEU A 171 5.94 1.70 -12.63
N LYS A 172 6.91 1.70 -13.51
CA LYS A 172 7.07 2.73 -14.55
C LYS A 172 6.81 2.13 -15.93
N LYS A 173 6.58 3.00 -16.90
CA LYS A 173 6.55 2.60 -18.31
C LYS A 173 7.86 1.86 -18.67
N GLY A 174 7.75 0.72 -19.34
CA GLY A 174 8.90 -0.12 -19.69
C GLY A 174 9.36 -1.05 -18.55
N CYS A 175 8.54 -1.25 -17.51
CA CYS A 175 8.85 -2.19 -16.41
C CYS A 175 8.81 -3.66 -16.81
N ILE A 176 8.35 -3.99 -18.01
CA ILE A 176 8.34 -5.36 -18.54
C ILE A 176 9.60 -5.58 -19.35
N ALA A 177 10.34 -6.64 -19.05
CA ALA A 177 11.48 -7.10 -19.83
C ALA A 177 11.28 -8.54 -20.27
N HIS A 178 11.74 -8.83 -21.47
CA HIS A 178 11.76 -10.17 -22.04
C HIS A 178 13.18 -10.73 -21.96
N ASP A 179 13.30 -11.98 -21.55
CA ASP A 179 14.58 -12.69 -21.44
C ASP A 179 14.35 -14.13 -21.93
N LYS A 180 15.42 -14.87 -22.15
CA LYS A 180 15.35 -16.29 -22.47
C LYS A 180 16.07 -17.10 -21.41
N ALA A 181 15.43 -18.15 -20.94
CA ALA A 181 16.10 -19.14 -20.12
C ALA A 181 17.08 -19.98 -20.95
N ASP A 182 18.00 -20.66 -20.28
CA ASP A 182 19.01 -21.50 -20.93
C ASP A 182 18.42 -22.63 -21.78
N ASP A 183 17.19 -23.04 -21.47
CA ASP A 183 16.41 -24.04 -22.20
C ASP A 183 15.58 -23.46 -23.37
N GLY A 184 15.70 -22.15 -23.63
CA GLY A 184 15.01 -21.44 -24.72
C GLY A 184 13.60 -20.95 -24.39
N ILE A 185 13.13 -21.15 -23.16
CA ILE A 185 11.82 -20.64 -22.70
C ILE A 185 11.87 -19.12 -22.60
N ASP A 186 10.85 -18.44 -23.15
CA ASP A 186 10.70 -17.00 -23.01
C ASP A 186 10.28 -16.65 -21.59
N LEU A 187 11.07 -15.82 -20.93
CA LEU A 187 10.81 -15.31 -19.60
C LEU A 187 10.35 -13.85 -19.69
N ILE A 188 9.28 -13.55 -18.98
CA ILE A 188 8.76 -12.19 -18.84
C ILE A 188 8.99 -11.73 -17.41
N TRP A 189 9.78 -10.67 -17.25
CA TRP A 189 10.10 -10.12 -15.96
C TRP A 189 9.40 -8.79 -15.73
N LEU A 190 8.91 -8.60 -14.52
CA LEU A 190 8.42 -7.32 -14.06
C LEU A 190 9.50 -6.62 -13.23
N HIS A 191 10.02 -5.50 -13.71
CA HIS A 191 11.06 -4.73 -13.06
C HIS A 191 10.49 -3.61 -12.20
N GLY A 192 10.87 -3.56 -10.95
CA GLY A 192 10.41 -2.52 -10.02
C GLY A 192 11.39 -2.30 -8.87
N THR A 193 10.92 -1.69 -7.81
CA THR A 193 11.76 -1.33 -6.66
C THR A 193 11.16 -1.88 -5.38
N ILE A 194 11.94 -2.62 -4.60
CA ILE A 194 11.56 -3.08 -3.26
C ILE A 194 11.81 -1.95 -2.26
N PHE A 195 10.76 -1.56 -1.51
CA PHE A 195 10.85 -0.49 -0.51
C PHE A 195 11.07 -1.00 0.92
N LYS A 196 10.63 -2.21 1.24
CA LYS A 196 10.63 -2.72 2.62
C LYS A 196 12.03 -3.01 3.17
N THR A 197 12.96 -3.42 2.32
CA THR A 197 14.32 -3.84 2.71
C THR A 197 15.40 -2.87 2.24
N GLY A 198 15.03 -1.65 1.91
CA GLY A 198 15.85 -0.64 1.27
C GLY A 198 15.44 -0.45 -0.20
N ILE A 199 15.73 0.72 -0.74
CA ILE A 199 15.38 1.05 -2.14
C ILE A 199 16.33 0.26 -3.06
N LYS A 200 15.90 -0.89 -3.54
CA LYS A 200 16.69 -1.77 -4.41
C LYS A 200 15.89 -2.19 -5.65
N PRO A 201 16.52 -2.20 -6.84
CA PRO A 201 15.93 -2.82 -8.02
C PRO A 201 15.63 -4.29 -7.78
N HIS A 202 14.53 -4.78 -8.31
CA HIS A 202 14.12 -6.18 -8.23
C HIS A 202 13.40 -6.63 -9.50
N LYS A 203 13.46 -7.94 -9.79
CA LYS A 203 12.70 -8.60 -10.84
C LYS A 203 11.71 -9.57 -10.20
N TRP A 204 10.47 -9.57 -10.64
CA TRP A 204 9.43 -10.53 -10.29
C TRP A 204 9.07 -11.38 -11.50
#